data_03dc326092e6efadb8f1ab07c1b3f3f1
#
_entry.id   03dc326092e6efadb8f1ab07c1b3f3f1
#
_cell.length_a   1.000
_cell.length_b   1.000
_cell.length_c   1.000
_cell.angle_alpha   90.00
_cell.angle_beta   90.00
_cell.angle_gamma   90.00
#
_symmetry.space_group_name_H-M   'P 1'
#
loop_
_entity.id
_entity.type
_entity.pdbx_description
1 polymer ?
#
loop_
_entity_poly.entity_id
_entity_poly.type
_entity_poly.pdbx_seq_one_letter_code
_entity_poly.pdbx_strand_id
1 'polypeptide(L)'
;MALALQTFPTVKDANAALNAAGTRYLGGGTLVVRAANEGDVSISGLIRSTDPALSAIVVADGKARIGASVTMAAIARHPGLAILAKAARAVGGPAIRNMATIGGNLFAPAPYGDFAVALLALDATIGTEDGELPIETFLAGRDGSRAIVNSVSFTLPKADSFRFLKVSRVKPKGVSVLSIAAVLEQAADGTVSSARIALGCMADRPVRAKAAEKALLGKSLDRIGIAAALAAASEGIAPITDPIASAWYRAEVLPVHLGRLLLS
;
A
#
# COMPACT_ATOMS: atom_id res chain seq x y z
N MET A 1 -13.66 -14.29 -26.59
CA MET A 1 -14.94 -13.95 -25.94
C MET A 1 -14.91 -12.48 -25.55
N ALA A 2 -15.96 -11.69 -25.78
CA ALA A 2 -15.95 -10.28 -25.38
C ALA A 2 -15.99 -10.18 -23.86
N LEU A 3 -15.14 -9.33 -23.28
CA LEU A 3 -15.09 -9.07 -21.85
C LEU A 3 -16.36 -8.31 -21.43
N ALA A 4 -17.18 -8.89 -20.56
CA ALA A 4 -18.42 -8.28 -20.08
C ALA A 4 -18.15 -7.38 -18.87
N LEU A 5 -18.80 -6.20 -18.84
CA LEU A 5 -18.82 -5.32 -17.67
C LEU A 5 -20.22 -5.25 -17.07
N GLN A 6 -20.35 -5.58 -15.79
CA GLN A 6 -21.60 -5.41 -15.05
C GLN A 6 -21.40 -4.36 -13.95
N THR A 7 -22.37 -3.46 -13.83
CA THR A 7 -22.33 -2.35 -12.87
C THR A 7 -23.50 -2.44 -11.91
N PHE A 8 -23.23 -2.30 -10.62
CA PHE A 8 -24.20 -2.42 -9.54
C PHE A 8 -24.25 -1.13 -8.71
N PRO A 9 -25.44 -0.73 -8.23
CA PRO A 9 -25.59 0.48 -7.41
C PRO A 9 -25.01 0.33 -5.99
N THR A 10 -24.95 -0.90 -5.48
CA THR A 10 -24.43 -1.18 -4.12
C THR A 10 -23.23 -2.11 -4.15
N VAL A 11 -22.38 -2.03 -3.11
CA VAL A 11 -21.26 -2.97 -2.91
C VAL A 11 -21.78 -4.38 -2.68
N LYS A 12 -22.88 -4.54 -1.93
CA LYS A 12 -23.50 -5.84 -1.64
C LYS A 12 -23.88 -6.59 -2.92
N ASP A 13 -24.56 -5.92 -3.86
CA ASP A 13 -24.97 -6.56 -5.12
C ASP A 13 -23.76 -6.89 -6.00
N ALA A 14 -22.76 -5.99 -6.03
CA ALA A 14 -21.52 -6.24 -6.74
C ALA A 14 -20.75 -7.44 -6.15
N ASN A 15 -20.73 -7.58 -4.82
CA ASN A 15 -20.06 -8.69 -4.13
C ASN A 15 -20.74 -10.03 -4.43
N ALA A 16 -22.07 -10.06 -4.46
CA ALA A 16 -22.84 -11.25 -4.85
C ALA A 16 -22.50 -11.70 -6.29
N ALA A 17 -22.39 -10.75 -7.23
CA ALA A 17 -22.04 -11.02 -8.62
C ALA A 17 -20.58 -11.46 -8.82
N LEU A 18 -19.67 -11.04 -7.93
CA LEU A 18 -18.23 -11.36 -8.00
C LEU A 18 -17.94 -12.85 -7.73
N ASN A 19 -18.90 -13.61 -7.18
CA ASN A 19 -18.75 -15.04 -6.91
C ASN A 19 -18.72 -15.91 -8.18
N ALA A 20 -19.12 -15.40 -9.35
CA ALA A 20 -19.04 -16.12 -10.60
C ALA A 20 -17.57 -16.37 -11.01
N ALA A 21 -17.29 -17.55 -11.59
CA ALA A 21 -15.96 -17.92 -12.05
C ALA A 21 -15.45 -16.95 -13.13
N GLY A 22 -14.17 -16.60 -13.04
CA GLY A 22 -13.54 -15.70 -14.02
C GLY A 22 -13.91 -14.21 -13.87
N THR A 23 -14.76 -13.84 -12.92
CA THR A 23 -15.05 -12.43 -12.65
C THR A 23 -13.95 -11.77 -11.82
N ARG A 24 -13.72 -10.46 -12.06
CA ARG A 24 -12.80 -9.63 -11.27
C ARG A 24 -13.48 -8.31 -10.93
N TYR A 25 -13.20 -7.78 -9.75
CA TYR A 25 -13.69 -6.45 -9.37
C TYR A 25 -12.91 -5.36 -10.12
N LEU A 26 -13.64 -4.45 -10.73
CA LEU A 26 -13.09 -3.30 -11.45
C LEU A 26 -13.09 -2.06 -10.52
N GLY A 27 -11.97 -1.81 -9.85
CA GLY A 27 -11.70 -0.51 -9.22
C GLY A 27 -11.29 0.51 -10.27
N GLY A 28 -10.02 0.91 -10.28
CA GLY A 28 -9.47 1.83 -11.30
C GLY A 28 -9.06 1.18 -12.62
N GLY A 29 -9.06 -0.14 -12.74
CA GLY A 29 -8.76 -0.88 -13.96
C GLY A 29 -7.29 -0.92 -14.40
N THR A 30 -6.39 -0.19 -13.76
CA THR A 30 -4.99 -0.01 -14.22
C THR A 30 -4.14 -1.29 -14.24
N LEU A 31 -4.56 -2.34 -13.56
CA LEU A 31 -3.95 -3.66 -13.60
C LEU A 31 -4.86 -4.70 -14.27
N VAL A 32 -6.11 -4.81 -13.84
CA VAL A 32 -7.03 -5.84 -14.33
C VAL A 32 -7.39 -5.68 -15.81
N VAL A 33 -7.62 -4.45 -16.28
CA VAL A 33 -7.90 -4.18 -17.71
C VAL A 33 -6.63 -4.40 -18.54
N ARG A 34 -5.47 -4.05 -17.99
CA ARG A 34 -4.19 -4.33 -18.62
C ARG A 34 -3.98 -5.84 -18.80
N ALA A 35 -4.18 -6.63 -17.74
CA ALA A 35 -4.06 -8.10 -17.81
C ALA A 35 -4.99 -8.70 -18.86
N ALA A 36 -6.25 -8.27 -18.90
CA ALA A 36 -7.21 -8.71 -19.93
C ALA A 36 -6.74 -8.35 -21.35
N ASN A 37 -6.21 -7.14 -21.57
CA ASN A 37 -5.69 -6.70 -22.86
C ASN A 37 -4.39 -7.43 -23.26
N GLU A 38 -3.60 -7.87 -22.29
CA GLU A 38 -2.39 -8.69 -22.50
C GLU A 38 -2.71 -10.19 -22.69
N GLY A 39 -4.01 -10.56 -22.70
CA GLY A 39 -4.46 -11.91 -23.03
C GLY A 39 -4.68 -12.83 -21.84
N ASP A 40 -4.90 -12.31 -20.64
CA ASP A 40 -5.30 -13.13 -19.49
C ASP A 40 -6.72 -13.69 -19.68
N VAL A 41 -6.81 -14.89 -20.23
CA VAL A 41 -8.06 -15.61 -20.50
C VAL A 41 -8.80 -16.06 -19.23
N SER A 42 -8.18 -15.96 -18.06
CA SER A 42 -8.84 -16.25 -16.78
C SER A 42 -9.87 -15.17 -16.40
N ILE A 43 -9.82 -14.00 -17.07
CA ILE A 43 -10.73 -12.89 -16.84
C ILE A 43 -11.85 -12.94 -17.89
N SER A 44 -13.03 -13.40 -17.50
CA SER A 44 -14.21 -13.48 -18.37
C SER A 44 -15.22 -12.35 -18.16
N GLY A 45 -15.15 -11.65 -17.01
CA GLY A 45 -16.07 -10.56 -16.69
C GLY A 45 -15.50 -9.60 -15.63
N LEU A 46 -15.96 -8.35 -15.73
CA LEU A 46 -15.64 -7.29 -14.78
C LEU A 46 -16.89 -6.88 -14.02
N ILE A 47 -16.76 -6.75 -12.72
CA ILE A 47 -17.82 -6.31 -11.80
C ILE A 47 -17.42 -4.95 -11.23
N ARG A 48 -18.34 -3.99 -11.23
CA ARG A 48 -18.12 -2.65 -10.67
C ARG A 48 -19.30 -2.25 -9.78
N SER A 49 -19.01 -1.54 -8.69
CA SER A 49 -20.04 -0.80 -7.93
C SER A 49 -19.92 0.70 -8.16
N THR A 50 -21.07 1.37 -8.18
CA THR A 50 -21.20 2.85 -8.22
C THR A 50 -21.66 3.41 -6.88
N ASP A 51 -21.60 2.64 -5.81
CA ASP A 51 -21.94 3.08 -4.46
C ASP A 51 -21.17 4.38 -4.11
N PRO A 52 -21.87 5.48 -3.78
CA PRO A 52 -21.23 6.75 -3.47
C PRO A 52 -20.26 6.70 -2.29
N ALA A 53 -20.50 5.81 -1.32
CA ALA A 53 -19.63 5.62 -0.15
C ALA A 53 -18.21 5.22 -0.55
N LEU A 54 -18.05 4.53 -1.68
CA LEU A 54 -16.73 4.14 -2.20
C LEU A 54 -15.87 5.32 -2.64
N SER A 55 -16.44 6.50 -2.87
CA SER A 55 -15.74 7.70 -3.32
C SER A 55 -15.59 8.75 -2.21
N ALA A 56 -16.06 8.47 -1.00
CA ALA A 56 -16.01 9.40 0.11
C ALA A 56 -14.62 9.47 0.76
N ILE A 57 -14.24 10.68 1.18
CA ILE A 57 -13.07 10.92 2.06
C ILE A 57 -13.60 11.65 3.29
N VAL A 58 -13.42 11.07 4.46
CA VAL A 58 -13.76 11.67 5.73
C VAL A 58 -12.50 11.78 6.58
N VAL A 59 -12.17 13.00 7.01
CA VAL A 59 -11.05 13.27 7.91
C VAL A 59 -11.62 14.06 9.08
N ALA A 60 -11.71 13.44 10.24
CA ALA A 60 -12.24 14.03 11.46
C ALA A 60 -11.59 13.40 12.70
N ASP A 61 -11.47 14.13 13.77
CA ASP A 61 -11.01 13.66 15.08
C ASP A 61 -9.70 12.88 15.05
N GLY A 62 -8.75 13.36 14.23
CA GLY A 62 -7.44 12.70 14.06
C GLY A 62 -7.49 11.36 13.31
N LYS A 63 -8.61 11.02 12.66
CA LYS A 63 -8.79 9.79 11.89
C LYS A 63 -9.14 10.11 10.45
N ALA A 64 -8.76 9.22 9.55
CA ALA A 64 -9.15 9.24 8.15
C ALA A 64 -9.91 7.96 7.80
N ARG A 65 -11.02 8.09 7.06
CA ARG A 65 -11.73 6.99 6.39
C ARG A 65 -11.86 7.33 4.92
N ILE A 66 -11.37 6.46 4.07
CA ILE A 66 -11.26 6.68 2.63
C ILE A 66 -11.98 5.53 1.92
N GLY A 67 -12.94 5.86 1.07
CA GLY A 67 -13.65 4.88 0.23
C GLY A 67 -12.73 4.24 -0.79
N ALA A 68 -12.94 2.96 -1.08
CA ALA A 68 -12.03 2.13 -1.88
C ALA A 68 -11.88 2.59 -3.34
N SER A 69 -12.83 3.35 -3.89
CA SER A 69 -12.77 3.92 -5.23
C SER A 69 -12.07 5.28 -5.31
N VAL A 70 -11.64 5.84 -4.18
CA VAL A 70 -10.88 7.10 -4.16
C VAL A 70 -9.56 6.89 -4.89
N THR A 71 -9.27 7.79 -5.84
CA THR A 71 -8.09 7.68 -6.69
C THR A 71 -6.82 8.21 -6.00
N MET A 72 -5.66 7.73 -6.43
CA MET A 72 -4.36 8.24 -5.98
C MET A 72 -4.22 9.74 -6.24
N ALA A 73 -4.79 10.24 -7.33
CA ALA A 73 -4.79 11.67 -7.65
C ALA A 73 -5.66 12.49 -6.66
N ALA A 74 -6.80 11.96 -6.24
CA ALA A 74 -7.66 12.59 -5.25
C ALA A 74 -6.95 12.65 -3.88
N ILE A 75 -6.36 11.54 -3.41
CA ILE A 75 -5.60 11.47 -2.18
C ILE A 75 -4.43 12.48 -2.18
N ALA A 76 -3.67 12.52 -3.29
CA ALA A 76 -2.49 13.40 -3.41
C ALA A 76 -2.82 14.91 -3.35
N ARG A 77 -4.09 15.28 -3.59
CA ARG A 77 -4.57 16.67 -3.57
C ARG A 77 -5.39 17.02 -2.33
N HIS A 78 -5.81 16.02 -1.56
CA HIS A 78 -6.68 16.25 -0.41
C HIS A 78 -5.91 16.87 0.76
N PRO A 79 -6.29 18.06 1.26
CA PRO A 79 -5.52 18.76 2.29
C PRO A 79 -5.40 17.99 3.60
N GLY A 80 -6.47 17.31 4.03
CA GLY A 80 -6.46 16.48 5.25
C GLY A 80 -5.63 15.19 5.13
N LEU A 81 -5.12 14.85 3.92
CA LEU A 81 -4.28 13.67 3.65
C LEU A 81 -2.89 14.05 3.14
N ALA A 82 -2.42 15.26 3.44
CA ALA A 82 -1.14 15.78 2.96
C ALA A 82 0.05 14.84 3.27
N ILE A 83 0.02 14.14 4.40
CA ILE A 83 1.03 13.16 4.80
C ILE A 83 1.17 12.02 3.77
N LEU A 84 0.08 11.62 3.12
CA LEU A 84 0.06 10.54 2.11
C LEU A 84 0.38 11.04 0.70
N ALA A 85 0.46 12.35 0.48
CA ALA A 85 0.61 12.90 -0.86
C ALA A 85 1.87 12.39 -1.57
N LYS A 86 2.99 12.22 -0.85
CA LYS A 86 4.24 11.68 -1.41
C LYS A 86 4.08 10.24 -1.86
N ALA A 87 3.45 9.39 -1.05
CA ALA A 87 3.19 7.99 -1.38
C ALA A 87 2.19 7.88 -2.56
N ALA A 88 1.11 8.66 -2.55
CA ALA A 88 0.13 8.67 -3.64
C ALA A 88 0.74 9.13 -4.97
N ARG A 89 1.60 10.16 -4.95
CA ARG A 89 2.33 10.66 -6.14
C ARG A 89 3.37 9.67 -6.65
N ALA A 90 3.84 8.74 -5.84
CA ALA A 90 4.78 7.69 -6.23
C ALA A 90 4.13 6.56 -7.05
N VAL A 91 2.79 6.46 -7.06
CA VAL A 91 2.06 5.46 -7.85
C VAL A 91 1.97 5.92 -9.31
N GLY A 92 2.71 5.27 -10.19
CA GLY A 92 2.67 5.49 -11.63
C GLY A 92 2.79 6.93 -12.10
N GLY A 93 2.41 7.17 -13.35
CA GLY A 93 2.29 8.53 -13.92
C GLY A 93 0.92 9.18 -13.65
N PRO A 94 0.71 10.45 -14.06
CA PRO A 94 -0.56 11.16 -13.86
C PRO A 94 -1.78 10.41 -14.40
N ALA A 95 -1.72 9.82 -15.59
CA ALA A 95 -2.80 9.03 -16.17
C ALA A 95 -3.17 7.82 -15.29
N ILE A 96 -2.15 7.11 -14.77
CA ILE A 96 -2.38 5.99 -13.85
C ILE A 96 -3.02 6.48 -12.54
N ARG A 97 -2.51 7.56 -11.94
CA ARG A 97 -3.05 8.08 -10.67
C ARG A 97 -4.48 8.58 -10.75
N ASN A 98 -4.91 9.06 -11.91
CA ASN A 98 -6.30 9.48 -12.13
C ASN A 98 -7.28 8.29 -12.13
N MET A 99 -6.80 7.08 -12.36
CA MET A 99 -7.59 5.85 -12.42
C MET A 99 -7.32 4.91 -11.24
N ALA A 100 -6.06 4.73 -10.83
CA ALA A 100 -5.66 3.83 -9.76
C ALA A 100 -6.29 4.25 -8.43
N THR A 101 -7.02 3.33 -7.80
CA THR A 101 -7.78 3.54 -6.56
C THR A 101 -7.05 2.96 -5.35
N ILE A 102 -7.41 3.44 -4.15
CA ILE A 102 -6.86 2.92 -2.90
C ILE A 102 -7.19 1.42 -2.73
N GLY A 103 -8.43 1.00 -2.99
CA GLY A 103 -8.82 -0.41 -2.95
C GLY A 103 -8.05 -1.26 -3.96
N GLY A 104 -7.94 -0.80 -5.23
CA GLY A 104 -7.17 -1.51 -6.24
C GLY A 104 -5.68 -1.65 -5.91
N ASN A 105 -5.08 -0.66 -5.21
CA ASN A 105 -3.68 -0.71 -4.81
C ASN A 105 -3.39 -1.78 -3.75
N LEU A 106 -4.37 -2.12 -2.89
CA LEU A 106 -4.24 -3.20 -1.91
C LEU A 106 -4.07 -4.58 -2.56
N PHE A 107 -4.67 -4.79 -3.74
CA PHE A 107 -4.54 -6.04 -4.51
C PHE A 107 -3.38 -6.03 -5.51
N ALA A 108 -2.63 -4.93 -5.60
CA ALA A 108 -1.53 -4.84 -6.54
C ALA A 108 -0.41 -5.83 -6.16
N PRO A 109 0.01 -6.73 -7.10
CA PRO A 109 1.13 -7.63 -6.84
C PRO A 109 2.45 -6.84 -6.81
N ALA A 110 3.49 -7.42 -6.20
CA ALA A 110 4.83 -6.89 -6.36
C ALA A 110 5.24 -6.92 -7.87
N PRO A 111 5.97 -5.92 -8.35
CA PRO A 111 6.58 -4.77 -7.70
C PRO A 111 5.70 -3.51 -7.63
N TYR A 112 4.40 -3.65 -7.73
CA TYR A 112 3.41 -2.58 -7.57
C TYR A 112 2.91 -2.52 -6.11
N GLY A 113 1.97 -1.61 -5.81
CA GLY A 113 1.36 -1.54 -4.48
C GLY A 113 2.08 -0.62 -3.49
N ASP A 114 2.87 0.35 -3.97
CA ASP A 114 3.61 1.29 -3.11
C ASP A 114 2.73 2.02 -2.08
N PHE A 115 1.46 2.28 -2.42
CA PHE A 115 0.54 2.94 -1.49
C PHE A 115 0.09 2.01 -0.36
N ALA A 116 -0.06 0.71 -0.63
CA ALA A 116 -0.35 -0.28 0.41
C ALA A 116 0.79 -0.37 1.46
N VAL A 117 2.03 -0.09 1.07
CA VAL A 117 3.17 0.02 2.00
C VAL A 117 2.98 1.19 2.97
N ALA A 118 2.52 2.34 2.48
CA ALA A 118 2.20 3.49 3.33
C ALA A 118 1.07 3.16 4.32
N LEU A 119 0.01 2.50 3.84
CA LEU A 119 -1.12 2.09 4.68
C LEU A 119 -0.71 1.06 5.75
N LEU A 120 0.20 0.14 5.42
CA LEU A 120 0.72 -0.86 6.36
C LEU A 120 1.54 -0.20 7.49
N ALA A 121 2.36 0.81 7.18
CA ALA A 121 3.06 1.59 8.20
C ALA A 121 2.10 2.39 9.10
N LEU A 122 0.95 2.82 8.56
CA LEU A 122 -0.11 3.51 9.30
C LEU A 122 -0.98 2.55 10.14
N ASP A 123 -0.74 1.23 10.05
CA ASP A 123 -1.54 0.21 10.73
C ASP A 123 -3.04 0.34 10.39
N ALA A 124 -3.32 0.48 9.10
CA ALA A 124 -4.66 0.75 8.61
C ALA A 124 -5.62 -0.43 8.84
N THR A 125 -6.89 -0.11 8.98
CA THR A 125 -8.01 -1.08 9.00
C THR A 125 -8.69 -1.10 7.65
N ILE A 126 -8.95 -2.28 7.13
CA ILE A 126 -9.61 -2.52 5.84
C ILE A 126 -11.06 -2.92 6.10
N GLY A 127 -11.99 -2.13 5.56
CA GLY A 127 -13.42 -2.44 5.59
C GLY A 127 -13.84 -3.24 4.36
N THR A 128 -14.60 -4.30 4.59
CA THR A 128 -15.24 -5.16 3.56
C THR A 128 -16.71 -5.37 3.92
N GLU A 129 -17.46 -6.10 3.12
CA GLU A 129 -18.84 -6.52 3.47
C GLU A 129 -18.86 -7.47 4.66
N ASP A 130 -17.79 -8.24 4.90
CA ASP A 130 -17.68 -9.18 6.00
C ASP A 130 -17.23 -8.53 7.32
N GLY A 131 -16.94 -7.22 7.29
CA GLY A 131 -16.49 -6.46 8.45
C GLY A 131 -15.14 -5.79 8.26
N GLU A 132 -14.54 -5.36 9.37
CA GLU A 132 -13.26 -4.67 9.39
C GLU A 132 -12.16 -5.60 9.89
N LEU A 133 -10.97 -5.53 9.26
CA LEU A 133 -9.79 -6.30 9.65
C LEU A 133 -8.50 -5.50 9.50
N PRO A 134 -7.46 -5.82 10.30
CA PRO A 134 -6.15 -5.17 10.16
C PRO A 134 -5.56 -5.38 8.77
N ILE A 135 -4.89 -4.36 8.23
CA ILE A 135 -4.27 -4.42 6.90
C ILE A 135 -3.24 -5.56 6.79
N GLU A 136 -2.48 -5.87 7.83
CA GLU A 136 -1.50 -6.98 7.81
C GLU A 136 -2.20 -8.31 7.57
N THR A 137 -3.33 -8.56 8.24
CA THR A 137 -4.19 -9.74 8.03
C THR A 137 -4.79 -9.77 6.62
N PHE A 138 -5.32 -8.63 6.17
CA PHE A 138 -5.87 -8.51 4.82
C PHE A 138 -4.83 -8.85 3.75
N LEU A 139 -3.64 -8.25 3.82
CA LEU A 139 -2.56 -8.48 2.85
C LEU A 139 -2.08 -9.94 2.85
N ALA A 140 -2.10 -10.62 3.99
CA ALA A 140 -1.75 -12.03 4.09
C ALA A 140 -2.76 -12.95 3.40
N GLY A 141 -4.04 -12.58 3.41
CA GLY A 141 -5.15 -13.38 2.84
C GLY A 141 -5.67 -12.91 1.48
N ARG A 142 -5.18 -11.78 0.94
CA ARG A 142 -5.79 -11.09 -0.21
C ARG A 142 -5.92 -11.92 -1.48
N ASP A 143 -4.97 -12.82 -1.74
CA ASP A 143 -4.93 -13.60 -2.98
C ASP A 143 -6.02 -14.70 -3.01
N GLY A 144 -6.45 -15.15 -1.83
CA GLY A 144 -7.59 -16.07 -1.65
C GLY A 144 -8.93 -15.36 -1.44
N SER A 145 -8.92 -14.04 -1.22
CA SER A 145 -10.14 -13.27 -0.93
C SER A 145 -10.83 -12.80 -2.21
N ARG A 146 -12.16 -12.94 -2.22
CA ARG A 146 -13.03 -12.32 -3.23
C ARG A 146 -13.82 -11.13 -2.66
N ALA A 147 -13.60 -10.78 -1.41
CA ALA A 147 -14.31 -9.66 -0.78
C ALA A 147 -13.94 -8.33 -1.45
N ILE A 148 -14.97 -7.52 -1.73
CA ILE A 148 -14.77 -6.15 -2.20
C ILE A 148 -14.36 -5.29 -1.00
N VAL A 149 -13.21 -4.63 -1.11
CA VAL A 149 -12.83 -3.57 -0.16
C VAL A 149 -13.76 -2.38 -0.36
N ASN A 150 -14.40 -1.92 0.70
CA ASN A 150 -15.28 -0.74 0.67
C ASN A 150 -14.62 0.51 1.26
N SER A 151 -13.73 0.37 2.23
CA SER A 151 -13.02 1.51 2.83
C SER A 151 -11.66 1.13 3.43
N VAL A 152 -10.86 2.15 3.67
CA VAL A 152 -9.61 2.08 4.43
C VAL A 152 -9.63 3.16 5.49
N SER A 153 -9.37 2.79 6.75
CA SER A 153 -9.37 3.68 7.90
C SER A 153 -8.04 3.63 8.63
N PHE A 154 -7.58 4.74 9.16
CA PHE A 154 -6.38 4.81 9.99
C PHE A 154 -6.39 6.08 10.86
N THR A 155 -5.61 6.04 11.94
CA THR A 155 -5.32 7.23 12.74
C THR A 155 -4.24 8.06 12.04
N LEU A 156 -4.46 9.37 11.92
CA LEU A 156 -3.45 10.27 11.38
C LEU A 156 -2.27 10.33 12.35
N PRO A 157 -1.05 10.04 11.88
CA PRO A 157 0.13 10.15 12.73
C PRO A 157 0.42 11.63 13.04
N LYS A 158 1.21 11.88 14.07
CA LYS A 158 1.71 13.23 14.38
C LYS A 158 2.44 13.82 13.17
N ALA A 159 2.45 15.15 13.08
CA ALA A 159 3.26 15.84 12.08
C ALA A 159 4.72 15.33 12.13
N ASP A 160 5.33 15.16 10.95
CA ASP A 160 6.72 14.72 10.76
C ASP A 160 7.07 13.29 11.23
N SER A 161 6.08 12.55 11.79
CA SER A 161 6.33 11.16 12.19
C SER A 161 6.21 10.16 11.03
N PHE A 162 5.50 10.50 9.94
CA PHE A 162 5.36 9.66 8.75
C PHE A 162 6.41 9.98 7.70
N ARG A 163 7.13 8.97 7.25
CA ARG A 163 8.15 9.06 6.20
C ARG A 163 7.87 8.05 5.10
N PHE A 164 8.16 8.43 3.86
CA PHE A 164 7.99 7.55 2.70
C PHE A 164 9.12 7.74 1.69
N LEU A 165 9.66 6.62 1.20
CA LEU A 165 10.68 6.57 0.16
C LEU A 165 10.34 5.50 -0.86
N LYS A 166 10.44 5.84 -2.15
CA LYS A 166 10.43 4.89 -3.27
C LYS A 166 11.77 4.93 -3.97
N VAL A 167 12.33 3.76 -4.20
CA VAL A 167 13.54 3.55 -5.00
C VAL A 167 13.15 2.92 -6.32
N SER A 168 13.52 3.53 -7.43
CA SER A 168 13.27 3.02 -8.78
C SER A 168 14.46 3.27 -9.68
N ARG A 169 14.67 2.42 -10.69
CA ARG A 169 15.75 2.56 -11.69
C ARG A 169 15.52 3.75 -12.61
N VAL A 170 14.27 4.05 -12.90
CA VAL A 170 13.86 5.14 -13.78
C VAL A 170 13.02 6.13 -12.99
N LYS A 171 13.46 7.38 -12.97
CA LYS A 171 12.73 8.49 -12.33
C LYS A 171 12.02 9.33 -13.39
N PRO A 172 10.85 9.92 -13.10
CA PRO A 172 10.08 9.82 -11.85
C PRO A 172 9.06 8.67 -11.83
N LYS A 173 8.90 7.89 -12.90
CA LYS A 173 7.76 6.99 -13.12
C LYS A 173 8.10 5.49 -13.06
N GLY A 174 9.32 5.15 -12.68
CA GLY A 174 9.77 3.76 -12.64
C GLY A 174 9.01 2.90 -11.65
N VAL A 175 8.96 1.60 -11.94
CA VAL A 175 8.48 0.57 -11.02
C VAL A 175 9.47 0.44 -9.86
N SER A 176 8.99 0.05 -8.69
CA SER A 176 9.80 0.00 -7.48
C SER A 176 10.85 -1.11 -7.51
N VAL A 177 12.08 -0.76 -7.21
CA VAL A 177 13.09 -1.70 -6.71
C VAL A 177 12.72 -2.08 -5.28
N LEU A 178 12.44 -1.07 -4.47
CA LEU A 178 11.85 -1.19 -3.15
C LEU A 178 11.08 0.09 -2.80
N SER A 179 10.14 0.00 -1.88
CA SER A 179 9.52 1.14 -1.22
C SER A 179 9.51 0.94 0.29
N ILE A 180 9.66 2.02 1.03
CA ILE A 180 9.72 2.04 2.49
C ILE A 180 8.77 3.10 3.00
N ALA A 181 7.94 2.75 3.96
CA ALA A 181 7.18 3.70 4.76
C ALA A 181 7.49 3.48 6.24
N ALA A 182 7.60 4.56 6.99
CA ALA A 182 7.81 4.48 8.42
C ALA A 182 6.91 5.47 9.16
N VAL A 183 6.39 5.05 10.31
CA VAL A 183 5.81 5.92 11.33
C VAL A 183 6.68 5.79 12.56
N LEU A 184 7.27 6.91 12.99
CA LEU A 184 8.22 6.96 14.10
C LEU A 184 7.72 7.97 15.13
N GLU A 185 7.60 7.54 16.38
CA GLU A 185 7.31 8.45 17.50
C GLU A 185 8.51 8.52 18.40
N GLN A 186 8.79 9.71 18.92
CA GLN A 186 9.88 9.95 19.86
C GLN A 186 9.32 10.35 21.22
N ALA A 187 9.98 9.90 22.26
CA ALA A 187 9.77 10.35 23.63
C ALA A 187 10.37 11.76 23.84
N ALA A 188 10.12 12.34 25.00
CA ALA A 188 10.60 13.69 25.33
C ALA A 188 12.13 13.82 25.32
N ASP A 189 12.85 12.72 25.54
CA ASP A 189 14.32 12.65 25.51
C ASP A 189 14.90 12.47 24.08
N GLY A 190 14.04 12.45 23.06
CA GLY A 190 14.41 12.27 21.65
C GLY A 190 14.64 10.82 21.21
N THR A 191 14.48 9.84 22.10
CA THR A 191 14.57 8.42 21.75
C THR A 191 13.30 7.91 21.09
N VAL A 192 13.39 6.89 20.23
CA VAL A 192 12.24 6.27 19.57
C VAL A 192 11.39 5.52 20.59
N SER A 193 10.16 5.96 20.79
CA SER A 193 9.15 5.31 21.65
C SER A 193 8.28 4.31 20.92
N SER A 194 8.07 4.52 19.62
CA SER A 194 7.30 3.63 18.74
C SER A 194 7.84 3.70 17.31
N ALA A 195 7.92 2.55 16.64
CA ALA A 195 8.34 2.44 15.27
C ALA A 195 7.47 1.44 14.51
N ARG A 196 6.97 1.83 13.35
CA ARG A 196 6.36 0.94 12.35
C ARG A 196 7.06 1.17 11.02
N ILE A 197 7.66 0.12 10.45
CA ILE A 197 8.42 0.17 9.20
C ILE A 197 7.84 -0.87 8.25
N ALA A 198 7.23 -0.41 7.17
CA ALA A 198 6.67 -1.25 6.13
C ALA A 198 7.55 -1.21 4.87
N LEU A 199 7.67 -2.35 4.21
CA LEU A 199 8.52 -2.59 3.05
C LEU A 199 7.69 -3.11 1.88
N GLY A 200 7.91 -2.56 0.70
CA GLY A 200 7.38 -3.05 -0.57
C GLY A 200 8.49 -3.67 -1.42
N CYS A 201 8.13 -4.67 -2.23
CA CYS A 201 9.05 -5.46 -3.05
C CYS A 201 10.06 -6.33 -2.27
N MET A 202 9.87 -6.45 -0.97
CA MET A 202 10.73 -7.24 -0.08
C MET A 202 10.09 -8.59 0.31
N ALA A 203 8.95 -8.90 -0.28
CA ALA A 203 8.23 -10.17 -0.28
C ALA A 203 7.22 -10.16 -1.45
N ASP A 204 6.38 -11.18 -1.56
CA ASP A 204 5.23 -11.27 -2.48
C ASP A 204 4.17 -10.17 -2.22
N ARG A 205 4.18 -9.61 -1.02
CA ARG A 205 3.27 -8.55 -0.56
C ARG A 205 4.02 -7.52 0.31
N PRO A 206 3.42 -6.37 0.62
CA PRO A 206 3.96 -5.47 1.65
C PRO A 206 4.09 -6.18 3.00
N VAL A 207 5.23 -6.01 3.67
CA VAL A 207 5.56 -6.65 4.95
C VAL A 207 6.13 -5.64 5.94
N ARG A 208 6.03 -5.95 7.25
CA ARG A 208 6.63 -5.16 8.33
C ARG A 208 8.05 -5.65 8.63
N ALA A 209 8.98 -4.72 8.79
CA ALA A 209 10.36 -5.00 9.24
C ALA A 209 10.41 -5.07 10.77
N LYS A 210 9.71 -6.05 11.38
CA LYS A 210 9.50 -6.14 12.84
C LYS A 210 10.79 -6.21 13.66
N ALA A 211 11.85 -6.84 13.14
CA ALA A 211 13.16 -6.88 13.79
C ALA A 211 13.81 -5.49 13.83
N ALA A 212 13.77 -4.74 12.72
CA ALA A 212 14.26 -3.38 12.68
C ALA A 212 13.47 -2.44 13.59
N GLU A 213 12.14 -2.56 13.62
CA GLU A 213 11.27 -1.79 14.51
C GLU A 213 11.66 -2.00 15.99
N LYS A 214 11.82 -3.28 16.40
CA LYS A 214 12.24 -3.64 17.76
C LYS A 214 13.62 -3.06 18.09
N ALA A 215 14.56 -3.11 17.15
CA ALA A 215 15.93 -2.63 17.35
C ALA A 215 16.02 -1.09 17.47
N LEU A 216 15.02 -0.34 16.99
CA LEU A 216 14.94 1.12 17.12
C LEU A 216 14.44 1.58 18.49
N LEU A 217 13.68 0.78 19.22
CA LEU A 217 13.07 1.21 20.48
C LEU A 217 14.13 1.65 21.49
N GLY A 218 13.95 2.85 22.07
CA GLY A 218 14.87 3.47 23.02
C GLY A 218 16.18 3.99 22.38
N LYS A 219 16.29 4.03 21.05
CA LYS A 219 17.47 4.55 20.33
C LYS A 219 17.20 5.96 19.79
N SER A 220 18.25 6.75 19.65
CA SER A 220 18.22 8.03 18.95
C SER A 220 18.15 7.82 17.42
N LEU A 221 17.54 8.77 16.70
CA LEU A 221 17.54 8.78 15.23
C LEU A 221 18.81 9.44 14.68
N ASP A 222 19.97 8.89 15.05
CA ASP A 222 21.28 9.25 14.53
C ASP A 222 22.00 8.02 13.96
N ARG A 223 23.16 8.20 13.36
CA ARG A 223 23.90 7.11 12.70
C ARG A 223 24.25 5.94 13.62
N ILE A 224 24.48 6.21 14.90
CA ILE A 224 24.83 5.18 15.88
C ILE A 224 23.57 4.45 16.35
N GLY A 225 22.53 5.20 16.71
CA GLY A 225 21.30 4.65 17.26
C GLY A 225 20.54 3.76 16.27
N ILE A 226 20.58 4.07 14.96
CA ILE A 226 19.89 3.25 13.95
C ILE A 226 20.69 2.03 13.47
N ALA A 227 21.97 1.90 13.81
CA ALA A 227 22.86 0.86 13.24
C ALA A 227 22.33 -0.56 13.43
N ALA A 228 21.83 -0.88 14.64
CA ALA A 228 21.23 -2.20 14.92
C ALA A 228 19.96 -2.47 14.10
N ALA A 229 19.12 -1.45 13.88
CA ALA A 229 17.93 -1.58 13.05
C ALA A 229 18.26 -1.80 11.57
N LEU A 230 19.32 -1.17 11.06
CA LEU A 230 19.79 -1.40 9.69
C LEU A 230 20.31 -2.84 9.53
N ALA A 231 21.05 -3.36 10.49
CA ALA A 231 21.53 -4.74 10.50
C ALA A 231 20.37 -5.76 10.51
N ALA A 232 19.31 -5.48 11.28
CA ALA A 232 18.13 -6.33 11.40
C ALA A 232 17.08 -6.13 10.28
N ALA A 233 17.30 -5.21 9.35
CA ALA A 233 16.28 -4.79 8.40
C ALA A 233 15.76 -5.91 7.48
N SER A 234 16.59 -6.91 7.18
CA SER A 234 16.24 -8.04 6.31
C SER A 234 15.82 -9.30 7.09
N GLU A 235 15.78 -9.28 8.42
CA GLU A 235 15.39 -10.45 9.20
C GLU A 235 13.93 -10.83 8.99
N GLY A 236 13.68 -12.11 8.66
CA GLY A 236 12.33 -12.64 8.42
C GLY A 236 11.71 -12.15 7.10
N ILE A 237 12.50 -11.58 6.18
CA ILE A 237 12.06 -11.04 4.90
C ILE A 237 12.65 -11.87 3.76
N ALA A 238 11.83 -12.16 2.75
CA ALA A 238 12.22 -12.94 1.58
C ALA A 238 11.97 -12.13 0.28
N PRO A 239 12.92 -11.29 -0.13
CA PRO A 239 12.79 -10.49 -1.36
C PRO A 239 12.61 -11.37 -2.58
N ILE A 240 11.83 -10.91 -3.54
CA ILE A 240 11.63 -11.61 -4.82
C ILE A 240 12.63 -11.15 -5.87
N THR A 241 12.95 -12.02 -6.83
CA THR A 241 13.64 -11.67 -8.06
C THR A 241 12.62 -11.49 -9.17
N ASP A 242 12.67 -10.34 -9.85
CA ASP A 242 11.84 -10.01 -11.01
C ASP A 242 12.67 -9.23 -12.05
N PRO A 243 12.13 -8.86 -13.22
CA PRO A 243 12.87 -8.12 -14.24
C PRO A 243 13.40 -6.75 -13.80
N ILE A 244 12.91 -6.22 -12.67
CA ILE A 244 13.33 -4.91 -12.13
C ILE A 244 14.59 -5.02 -11.30
N ALA A 245 14.67 -6.04 -10.39
CA ALA A 245 15.81 -6.25 -9.51
C ALA A 245 15.85 -7.69 -8.98
N SER A 246 17.06 -8.18 -8.69
CA SER A 246 17.24 -9.45 -8.00
C SER A 246 16.92 -9.34 -6.50
N ALA A 247 16.55 -10.46 -5.89
CA ALA A 247 16.37 -10.57 -4.44
C ALA A 247 17.62 -10.13 -3.68
N TRP A 248 18.80 -10.55 -4.15
CA TRP A 248 20.09 -10.14 -3.58
C TRP A 248 20.26 -8.62 -3.60
N TYR A 249 20.04 -7.97 -4.75
CA TYR A 249 20.19 -6.52 -4.85
C TYR A 249 19.24 -5.76 -3.92
N ARG A 250 17.99 -6.22 -3.81
CA ARG A 250 17.01 -5.64 -2.90
C ARG A 250 17.45 -5.72 -1.44
N ALA A 251 17.97 -6.89 -1.03
CA ALA A 251 18.50 -7.07 0.32
C ALA A 251 19.69 -6.15 0.62
N GLU A 252 20.65 -6.04 -0.32
CA GLU A 252 21.84 -5.18 -0.19
C GLU A 252 21.50 -3.69 -0.08
N VAL A 253 20.53 -3.20 -0.84
CA VAL A 253 20.21 -1.77 -0.84
C VAL A 253 19.22 -1.36 0.26
N LEU A 254 18.51 -2.31 0.88
CA LEU A 254 17.53 -2.03 1.92
C LEU A 254 18.13 -1.24 3.09
N PRO A 255 19.22 -1.68 3.77
CA PRO A 255 19.77 -0.94 4.92
C PRO A 255 20.22 0.48 4.52
N VAL A 256 20.76 0.67 3.32
CA VAL A 256 21.17 1.98 2.81
C VAL A 256 19.97 2.94 2.70
N HIS A 257 18.88 2.46 2.08
CA HIS A 257 17.71 3.30 1.87
C HIS A 257 16.87 3.48 3.14
N LEU A 258 16.82 2.47 4.00
CA LEU A 258 16.21 2.60 5.32
C LEU A 258 16.97 3.64 6.16
N GLY A 259 18.30 3.60 6.18
CA GLY A 259 19.12 4.59 6.87
C GLY A 259 18.86 6.02 6.38
N ARG A 260 18.75 6.22 5.06
CA ARG A 260 18.37 7.53 4.49
C ARG A 260 16.98 7.99 4.93
N LEU A 261 16.03 7.07 5.03
CA LEU A 261 14.68 7.39 5.48
C LEU A 261 14.65 7.72 6.98
N LEU A 262 15.39 6.97 7.80
CA LEU A 262 15.41 7.16 9.26
C LEU A 262 16.14 8.44 9.68
N LEU A 263 17.06 8.96 8.85
CA LEU A 263 17.84 10.17 9.12
C LEU A 263 17.33 11.42 8.38
N SER A 264 16.18 11.32 7.66
CA SER A 264 15.59 12.44 6.90
C SER A 264 14.74 13.36 7.76
#